data_8b44f8d622e6f509416c49a7fc4a914e
#
_entry.id   8b44f8d622e6f509416c49a7fc4a914e
#
_cell.length_a   1.000
_cell.length_b   1.000
_cell.length_c   1.000
_cell.angle_alpha   90.00
_cell.angle_beta   90.00
_cell.angle_gamma   90.00
#
_symmetry.space_group_name_H-M   'P 1'
#
loop_
_entity.id
_entity.type
_entity.pdbx_description
1 polymer ?
#
loop_
_entity_poly.entity_id
_entity_poly.type
_entity_poly.pdbx_seq_one_letter_code
_entity_poly.pdbx_strand_id
1 'polypeptide(L)'
;MATRAAQYYAGMFDVGAEPDWERVAKSVDLIAANDVRIECLSAVAGEGGKMRVPFFARSGRLREHLDGSADPRGLIEAMCPFKLDSYKRLDPKTAGTFALKAMVKLSNDNRDTSITKPSDLKPRPKPSANPDDAFKGLIGLNTQRDMLRKVSALVAKHGRDSVECLHMAFTGAPGTGKTELAHRLLAHLDALGVTDGTGTFVKATAADLEAPYLGQTPGRTRAVVERAVGGILFIDEAYSLLSGGDYGQEAIDTLVEMLEAERDKLVCIIAGYPEDIERLFQRNSGLRGRFGLRVTFDDYTTDELTRVFDLFARHHGFAVDPDAHAELVRCLEGLRNKRDFANARTARRLFDRAAMECAMRCDRPLIEACDLRAAYKQPDLGGADGQRAVGFAG
;
A
#
# COMPACT_ATOMS: atom_id res chain seq x y z
N MET A 1 5.20 -7.61 41.81
CA MET A 1 4.78 -6.34 41.14
C MET A 1 3.61 -6.67 40.25
N ALA A 2 2.41 -6.14 40.58
CA ALA A 2 1.20 -6.43 39.82
C ALA A 2 1.32 -5.77 38.43
N THR A 3 1.24 -6.58 37.38
CA THR A 3 1.19 -6.13 35.99
C THR A 3 -0.12 -5.35 35.79
N ARG A 4 -0.07 -4.01 35.73
CA ARG A 4 -1.26 -3.22 35.38
C ARG A 4 -1.71 -3.57 33.97
N ALA A 5 -2.99 -3.89 33.82
CA ALA A 5 -3.60 -4.20 32.54
C ALA A 5 -3.56 -2.98 31.61
N ALA A 6 -3.40 -3.23 30.30
CA ALA A 6 -3.43 -2.15 29.29
C ALA A 6 -4.74 -1.36 29.38
N GLN A 7 -4.67 -0.05 29.22
CA GLN A 7 -5.83 0.84 29.20
C GLN A 7 -6.13 1.29 27.78
N TYR A 8 -7.39 1.45 27.47
CA TYR A 8 -7.89 1.76 26.15
C TYR A 8 -8.70 3.05 26.15
N TYR A 9 -8.52 3.85 25.13
CA TYR A 9 -9.15 5.15 24.96
C TYR A 9 -9.61 5.32 23.51
N ALA A 10 -10.68 6.07 23.31
CA ALA A 10 -11.12 6.52 22.00
C ALA A 10 -11.35 8.02 22.02
N GLY A 11 -11.07 8.68 20.93
CA GLY A 11 -11.24 10.11 20.82
C GLY A 11 -11.33 10.58 19.38
N MET A 12 -11.36 11.89 19.20
CA MET A 12 -11.47 12.54 17.90
C MET A 12 -10.69 13.85 17.91
N PHE A 13 -9.85 14.07 16.89
CA PHE A 13 -9.15 15.33 16.66
C PHE A 13 -9.93 16.18 15.66
N ASP A 14 -10.14 17.47 15.96
CA ASP A 14 -10.58 18.48 14.99
C ASP A 14 -9.33 19.02 14.28
N VAL A 15 -9.15 18.69 13.03
CA VAL A 15 -7.96 19.06 12.24
C VAL A 15 -8.20 20.25 11.31
N GLY A 16 -9.40 20.88 11.41
CA GLY A 16 -9.78 22.05 10.63
C GLY A 16 -10.33 21.71 9.25
N ALA A 17 -10.61 22.75 8.46
CA ALA A 17 -11.19 22.60 7.12
C ALA A 17 -10.13 22.23 6.06
N GLU A 18 -8.91 22.73 6.24
CA GLU A 18 -7.74 22.43 5.39
C GLU A 18 -6.62 21.85 6.27
N PRO A 19 -6.65 20.53 6.55
CA PRO A 19 -5.70 19.96 7.49
C PRO A 19 -4.28 19.85 6.90
N ASP A 20 -3.31 20.21 7.71
CA ASP A 20 -1.89 19.89 7.47
C ASP A 20 -1.64 18.42 7.87
N TRP A 21 -1.76 17.53 6.90
CA TRP A 21 -1.63 16.09 7.11
C TRP A 21 -0.24 15.64 7.53
N GLU A 22 0.80 16.38 7.14
CA GLU A 22 2.17 16.09 7.59
C GLU A 22 2.32 16.38 9.08
N ARG A 23 1.70 17.46 9.55
CA ARG A 23 1.67 17.81 10.96
C ARG A 23 0.84 16.84 11.80
N VAL A 24 -0.29 16.32 11.25
CA VAL A 24 -1.07 15.24 11.89
C VAL A 24 -0.19 14.00 12.03
N ALA A 25 0.50 13.61 10.97
CA ALA A 25 1.39 12.45 10.95
C ALA A 25 2.50 12.55 12.01
N LYS A 26 3.22 13.68 12.04
CA LYS A 26 4.28 13.94 13.04
C LYS A 26 3.75 13.85 14.48
N SER A 27 2.54 14.34 14.72
CA SER A 27 1.92 14.28 16.05
C SER A 27 1.61 12.86 16.49
N VAL A 28 1.09 12.03 15.57
CA VAL A 28 0.83 10.61 15.85
C VAL A 28 2.12 9.86 16.15
N ASP A 29 3.18 10.10 15.39
CA ASP A 29 4.50 9.48 15.62
C ASP A 29 5.09 9.88 16.97
N LEU A 30 4.92 11.14 17.36
CA LEU A 30 5.39 11.67 18.64
C LEU A 30 4.66 11.02 19.82
N ILE A 31 3.35 10.83 19.71
CA ILE A 31 2.53 10.13 20.71
C ILE A 31 2.95 8.66 20.80
N ALA A 32 3.16 8.01 19.64
CA ALA A 32 3.59 6.61 19.58
C ALA A 32 4.97 6.36 20.21
N ALA A 33 5.88 7.32 20.08
CA ALA A 33 7.21 7.27 20.70
C ALA A 33 7.19 7.28 22.24
N ASN A 34 6.05 7.64 22.85
CA ASN A 34 5.88 7.71 24.31
C ASN A 34 5.07 6.52 24.88
N ASP A 35 5.23 5.33 24.35
CA ASP A 35 4.56 4.09 24.78
C ASP A 35 3.02 4.11 24.70
N VAL A 36 2.45 5.06 23.98
CA VAL A 36 1.01 5.12 23.69
C VAL A 36 0.80 4.68 22.24
N ARG A 37 0.35 3.45 22.05
CA ARG A 37 -0.03 2.98 20.72
C ARG A 37 -1.30 3.71 20.31
N ILE A 38 -1.23 4.55 19.29
CA ILE A 38 -2.37 5.28 18.74
C ILE A 38 -2.62 4.82 17.30
N GLU A 39 -3.87 4.54 17.00
CA GLU A 39 -4.35 4.18 15.67
C GLU A 39 -5.36 5.24 15.27
N CYS A 40 -5.05 6.01 14.23
CA CYS A 40 -5.99 6.96 13.65
C CYS A 40 -6.81 6.30 12.57
N LEU A 41 -8.11 6.59 12.55
CA LEU A 41 -9.04 6.16 11.53
C LEU A 41 -9.12 7.20 10.42
N SER A 42 -9.79 6.87 9.30
CA SER A 42 -9.99 7.82 8.20
C SER A 42 -10.64 9.11 8.68
N ALA A 43 -10.18 10.22 8.13
CA ALA A 43 -10.79 11.52 8.42
C ALA A 43 -12.24 11.56 7.93
N VAL A 44 -13.13 12.06 8.77
CA VAL A 44 -14.57 12.23 8.46
C VAL A 44 -14.92 13.70 8.38
N ALA A 45 -15.83 14.06 7.49
CA ALA A 45 -16.37 15.41 7.42
C ALA A 45 -17.23 15.69 8.66
N GLY A 46 -16.94 16.80 9.35
CA GLY A 46 -17.71 17.29 10.47
C GLY A 46 -18.61 18.47 10.10
N GLU A 47 -19.35 18.99 11.06
CA GLU A 47 -20.19 20.17 10.87
C GLU A 47 -19.36 21.39 10.47
N GLY A 48 -19.87 22.23 9.57
CA GLY A 48 -19.21 23.46 9.12
C GLY A 48 -18.00 23.24 8.21
N GLY A 49 -17.89 22.10 7.52
CA GLY A 49 -16.78 21.82 6.58
C GLY A 49 -15.46 21.47 7.25
N LYS A 50 -15.44 21.29 8.56
CA LYS A 50 -14.24 20.87 9.29
C LYS A 50 -14.00 19.37 9.11
N MET A 51 -12.72 18.98 9.10
CA MET A 51 -12.33 17.57 9.09
C MET A 51 -12.05 17.10 10.51
N ARG A 52 -12.46 15.88 10.82
CA ARG A 52 -12.24 15.22 12.11
C ARG A 52 -11.52 13.90 11.90
N VAL A 53 -10.56 13.59 12.76
CA VAL A 53 -9.82 12.32 12.72
C VAL A 53 -10.15 11.53 13.98
N PRO A 54 -10.96 10.47 13.89
CA PRO A 54 -11.16 9.54 14.99
C PRO A 54 -9.88 8.78 15.28
N PHE A 55 -9.63 8.50 16.56
CA PHE A 55 -8.50 7.67 16.95
C PHE A 55 -8.88 6.68 18.06
N PHE A 56 -8.11 5.61 18.12
CA PHE A 56 -8.11 4.64 19.20
C PHE A 56 -6.71 4.59 19.80
N ALA A 57 -6.59 4.72 21.11
CA ALA A 57 -5.30 4.69 21.79
C ALA A 57 -5.26 3.55 22.83
N ARG A 58 -4.13 2.84 22.86
CA ARG A 58 -3.79 1.85 23.86
C ARG A 58 -2.54 2.30 24.58
N SER A 59 -2.65 2.54 25.88
CA SER A 59 -1.47 2.71 26.70
C SER A 59 -0.86 1.36 27.04
N GLY A 60 0.43 1.20 26.81
CA GLY A 60 1.19 0.03 27.20
C GLY A 60 1.41 -0.06 28.71
N ARG A 61 2.50 -0.67 29.16
CA ARG A 61 2.97 -0.61 30.56
C ARG A 61 3.40 0.82 30.85
N LEU A 62 2.51 1.60 31.46
CA LEU A 62 2.81 2.98 31.84
C LEU A 62 3.99 2.98 32.84
N ARG A 63 5.10 3.56 32.41
CA ARG A 63 5.90 4.36 33.32
C ARG A 63 5.00 5.53 33.73
N GLU A 64 4.98 5.85 35.02
CA GLU A 64 4.28 6.99 35.54
C GLU A 64 4.52 8.19 34.62
N HIS A 65 3.44 8.72 34.02
CA HIS A 65 3.54 9.95 33.25
C HIS A 65 4.11 11.06 34.14
N LEU A 66 4.70 12.08 33.55
CA LEU A 66 5.34 13.21 34.23
C LEU A 66 4.48 13.88 35.30
N ASP A 67 3.17 13.65 35.30
CA ASP A 67 2.18 14.16 36.26
C ASP A 67 1.64 13.09 37.24
N GLY A 68 2.19 11.86 37.23
CA GLY A 68 1.70 10.74 38.07
C GLY A 68 0.35 10.16 37.66
N SER A 69 -0.25 10.64 36.57
CA SER A 69 -1.55 10.18 36.05
C SER A 69 -1.39 8.97 35.15
N ALA A 70 -2.31 8.03 35.26
CA ALA A 70 -2.37 6.87 34.35
C ALA A 70 -3.15 7.17 33.06
N ASP A 71 -3.64 8.38 32.88
CA ASP A 71 -4.43 8.84 31.74
C ASP A 71 -3.52 9.53 30.69
N PRO A 72 -3.38 8.99 29.47
CA PRO A 72 -2.55 9.60 28.44
C PRO A 72 -3.15 10.89 27.83
N ARG A 73 -4.29 11.38 28.32
CA ARG A 73 -4.94 12.58 27.78
C ARG A 73 -4.03 13.79 27.75
N GLY A 74 -3.36 14.08 28.86
CA GLY A 74 -2.44 15.21 28.98
C GLY A 74 -1.27 15.08 27.99
N LEU A 75 -0.73 13.88 27.79
CA LEU A 75 0.31 13.59 26.81
C LEU A 75 -0.19 13.83 25.38
N ILE A 76 -1.40 13.33 25.06
CA ILE A 76 -2.00 13.49 23.74
C ILE A 76 -2.25 14.97 23.45
N GLU A 77 -2.82 15.72 24.40
CA GLU A 77 -3.07 17.17 24.26
C GLU A 77 -1.77 17.98 24.15
N ALA A 78 -0.71 17.61 24.86
CA ALA A 78 0.58 18.30 24.79
C ALA A 78 1.35 18.05 23.47
N MET A 79 1.22 16.85 22.90
CA MET A 79 1.96 16.46 21.71
C MET A 79 1.18 16.65 20.41
N CYS A 80 -0.14 16.83 20.49
CA CYS A 80 -0.99 17.04 19.33
C CYS A 80 -1.42 18.51 19.26
N PRO A 81 -1.07 19.24 18.18
CA PRO A 81 -1.45 20.64 18.01
C PRO A 81 -2.92 20.84 17.62
N PHE A 82 -3.68 19.75 17.50
CA PHE A 82 -5.07 19.77 17.10
C PHE A 82 -5.98 19.70 18.32
N LYS A 83 -7.15 20.33 18.23
CA LYS A 83 -8.12 20.32 19.31
C LYS A 83 -8.68 18.90 19.49
N LEU A 84 -8.61 18.39 20.71
CA LEU A 84 -9.26 17.15 21.10
C LEU A 84 -10.76 17.43 21.27
N ASP A 85 -11.58 16.98 20.32
CA ASP A 85 -13.02 17.24 20.27
C ASP A 85 -13.80 16.27 21.18
N SER A 86 -13.32 15.03 21.30
CA SER A 86 -13.88 14.04 22.23
C SER A 86 -12.78 13.10 22.73
N TYR A 87 -12.95 12.61 23.96
CA TYR A 87 -12.05 11.65 24.58
C TYR A 87 -12.77 10.84 25.64
N LYS A 88 -12.67 9.51 25.55
CA LYS A 88 -13.31 8.60 26.49
C LYS A 88 -12.41 7.39 26.78
N ARG A 89 -12.27 7.08 28.08
CA ARG A 89 -11.70 5.80 28.50
C ARG A 89 -12.67 4.66 28.24
N LEU A 90 -12.18 3.57 27.70
CA LEU A 90 -12.97 2.36 27.43
C LEU A 90 -12.76 1.32 28.51
N ASP A 91 -13.82 0.61 28.88
CA ASP A 91 -13.74 -0.54 29.77
C ASP A 91 -12.96 -1.68 29.05
N PRO A 92 -11.93 -2.28 29.69
CA PRO A 92 -11.15 -3.38 29.09
C PRO A 92 -11.99 -4.57 28.61
N LYS A 93 -13.11 -4.87 29.28
CA LYS A 93 -14.01 -5.95 28.88
C LYS A 93 -14.82 -5.64 27.63
N THR A 94 -15.09 -4.36 27.39
CA THR A 94 -15.85 -3.87 26.24
C THR A 94 -14.94 -3.26 25.17
N ALA A 95 -13.67 -2.98 25.49
CA ALA A 95 -12.73 -2.34 24.58
C ALA A 95 -12.56 -3.14 23.27
N GLY A 96 -12.41 -4.47 23.35
CA GLY A 96 -12.34 -5.34 22.18
C GLY A 96 -13.62 -5.31 21.34
N THR A 97 -14.77 -5.35 22.01
CA THR A 97 -16.08 -5.33 21.34
C THR A 97 -16.42 -3.93 20.84
N PHE A 98 -16.00 -2.87 21.55
CA PHE A 98 -16.23 -1.49 21.14
C PHE A 98 -15.27 -1.07 20.03
N ALA A 99 -14.00 -1.47 20.09
CA ALA A 99 -13.06 -1.30 18.98
C ALA A 99 -13.59 -2.02 17.74
N LEU A 100 -14.05 -3.27 17.86
CA LEU A 100 -14.66 -4.01 16.77
C LEU A 100 -15.98 -3.37 16.30
N LYS A 101 -16.87 -2.95 17.20
CA LYS A 101 -18.13 -2.26 16.85
C LYS A 101 -17.93 -0.83 16.36
N ALA A 102 -16.96 -0.09 16.89
CA ALA A 102 -16.60 1.24 16.38
C ALA A 102 -15.91 1.12 15.03
N MET A 103 -15.04 0.14 14.84
CA MET A 103 -14.47 -0.22 13.55
C MET A 103 -15.56 -0.65 12.56
N VAL A 104 -16.51 -1.48 12.95
CA VAL A 104 -17.62 -1.95 12.10
C VAL A 104 -18.63 -0.81 11.83
N LYS A 105 -18.93 0.06 12.79
CA LYS A 105 -19.86 1.18 12.59
C LYS A 105 -19.23 2.31 11.78
N LEU A 106 -17.96 2.61 12.00
CA LEU A 106 -17.18 3.53 11.17
C LEU A 106 -16.87 2.92 9.80
N SER A 107 -16.77 1.59 9.71
CA SER A 107 -16.65 0.82 8.48
C SER A 107 -17.92 0.86 7.63
N ASN A 108 -19.09 0.95 8.24
CA ASN A 108 -20.36 1.11 7.52
C ASN A 108 -20.62 2.54 7.07
N ASP A 109 -20.05 3.53 7.79
CA ASP A 109 -20.16 4.96 7.43
C ASP A 109 -18.94 5.46 6.61
N ASN A 110 -17.78 4.80 6.73
CA ASN A 110 -16.54 5.08 5.98
C ASN A 110 -15.64 3.84 6.01
N ARG A 111 -15.63 3.07 4.93
CA ARG A 111 -15.07 1.71 4.84
C ARG A 111 -13.54 1.58 4.85
N ASP A 112 -12.81 2.57 5.30
CA ASP A 112 -11.36 2.54 5.42
C ASP A 112 -10.95 2.58 6.89
N THR A 113 -10.65 1.43 7.47
CA THR A 113 -10.67 1.26 8.93
C THR A 113 -9.31 1.15 9.60
N SER A 114 -8.23 1.11 8.88
CA SER A 114 -6.89 1.03 9.50
C SER A 114 -5.88 1.88 8.76
N ILE A 115 -5.72 3.08 9.22
CA ILE A 115 -4.53 3.87 8.89
C ILE A 115 -3.44 3.37 9.81
N THR A 116 -2.60 2.49 9.30
CA THR A 116 -1.45 1.96 10.03
C THR A 116 -0.22 2.85 9.90
N LYS A 117 -0.25 3.83 8.98
CA LYS A 117 0.84 4.79 8.76
C LYS A 117 0.28 6.20 8.58
N PRO A 118 0.96 7.21 9.11
CA PRO A 118 0.56 8.62 8.95
C PRO A 118 0.42 9.09 7.50
N SER A 119 1.16 8.48 6.56
CA SER A 119 1.03 8.72 5.13
C SER A 119 -0.36 8.40 4.58
N ASP A 120 -1.11 7.55 5.25
CA ASP A 120 -2.43 7.09 4.82
C ASP A 120 -3.53 8.10 5.17
N LEU A 121 -3.21 9.12 5.98
CA LEU A 121 -4.13 10.22 6.36
C LEU A 121 -4.30 11.30 5.28
N LYS A 122 -3.63 11.17 4.13
CA LYS A 122 -3.78 12.15 3.05
C LYS A 122 -5.22 12.15 2.53
N PRO A 123 -5.85 13.33 2.36
CA PRO A 123 -7.13 13.41 1.69
C PRO A 123 -6.97 12.84 0.29
N ARG A 124 -7.91 11.99 -0.08
CA ARG A 124 -7.94 11.46 -1.45
C ARG A 124 -8.17 12.60 -2.42
N PRO A 125 -7.47 12.64 -3.54
CA PRO A 125 -7.80 13.57 -4.60
C PRO A 125 -9.28 13.36 -4.95
N LYS A 126 -10.03 14.45 -5.06
CA LYS A 126 -11.41 14.40 -5.58
C LYS A 126 -11.37 13.64 -6.90
N PRO A 127 -12.34 12.74 -7.18
CA PRO A 127 -12.40 12.06 -8.46
C PRO A 127 -12.23 13.09 -9.58
N SER A 128 -11.29 12.87 -10.46
CA SER A 128 -11.09 13.72 -11.63
C SER A 128 -12.37 13.71 -12.46
N ALA A 129 -12.75 14.85 -13.04
CA ALA A 129 -13.87 14.93 -13.95
C ALA A 129 -13.67 14.03 -15.20
N ASN A 130 -12.42 13.67 -15.51
CA ASN A 130 -12.05 12.73 -16.55
C ASN A 130 -11.45 11.46 -15.92
N PRO A 131 -12.08 10.28 -16.03
CA PRO A 131 -11.58 9.03 -15.49
C PRO A 131 -10.16 8.68 -15.93
N ASP A 132 -9.78 9.08 -17.15
CA ASP A 132 -8.44 8.83 -17.71
C ASP A 132 -7.33 9.61 -17.02
N ASP A 133 -7.66 10.66 -16.28
CA ASP A 133 -6.68 11.41 -15.49
C ASP A 133 -6.02 10.55 -14.42
N ALA A 134 -6.70 9.50 -13.97
CA ALA A 134 -6.13 8.53 -13.03
C ALA A 134 -4.82 7.90 -13.56
N PHE A 135 -4.69 7.73 -14.87
CA PHE A 135 -3.51 7.14 -15.50
C PHE A 135 -2.44 8.16 -15.90
N LYS A 136 -2.64 9.46 -15.65
CA LYS A 136 -1.62 10.48 -15.93
C LYS A 136 -0.34 10.23 -15.12
N GLY A 137 0.79 10.42 -15.79
CA GLY A 137 2.11 10.25 -15.15
C GLY A 137 2.58 8.80 -15.02
N LEU A 138 1.80 7.80 -15.40
CA LEU A 138 2.30 6.44 -15.55
C LEU A 138 3.26 6.37 -16.73
N ILE A 139 4.42 5.76 -16.48
CA ILE A 139 5.42 5.50 -17.51
C ILE A 139 5.17 4.10 -18.07
N GLY A 140 5.14 3.97 -19.38
CA GLY A 140 4.81 2.71 -20.04
C GLY A 140 3.38 2.23 -19.80
N LEU A 141 3.18 0.91 -19.78
CA LEU A 141 1.92 0.24 -19.45
C LEU A 141 0.76 0.63 -20.39
N ASN A 142 1.03 0.99 -21.64
CA ASN A 142 0.02 1.47 -22.58
C ASN A 142 -1.04 0.39 -22.89
N THR A 143 -0.59 -0.83 -23.20
CA THR A 143 -1.46 -1.97 -23.49
C THR A 143 -2.36 -2.30 -22.31
N GLN A 144 -1.80 -2.31 -21.11
CA GLN A 144 -2.53 -2.61 -19.87
C GLN A 144 -3.58 -1.54 -19.59
N ARG A 145 -3.22 -0.26 -19.72
CA ARG A 145 -4.15 0.87 -19.57
C ARG A 145 -5.30 0.81 -20.56
N ASP A 146 -5.01 0.55 -21.83
CA ASP A 146 -6.03 0.50 -22.88
C ASP A 146 -6.99 -0.68 -22.67
N MET A 147 -6.49 -1.83 -22.22
CA MET A 147 -7.34 -2.96 -21.83
C MET A 147 -8.26 -2.59 -20.68
N LEU A 148 -7.71 -2.00 -19.60
CA LEU A 148 -8.48 -1.61 -18.43
C LEU A 148 -9.52 -0.53 -18.76
N ARG A 149 -9.18 0.46 -19.59
CA ARG A 149 -10.14 1.46 -20.08
C ARG A 149 -11.32 0.84 -20.82
N LYS A 150 -11.06 -0.11 -21.72
CA LYS A 150 -12.13 -0.78 -22.48
C LYS A 150 -13.06 -1.55 -21.55
N VAL A 151 -12.51 -2.33 -20.60
CA VAL A 151 -13.30 -3.10 -19.64
C VAL A 151 -14.10 -2.15 -18.73
N SER A 152 -13.46 -1.14 -18.17
CA SER A 152 -14.12 -0.17 -17.29
C SER A 152 -15.22 0.61 -18.00
N ALA A 153 -15.01 1.04 -19.25
CA ALA A 153 -16.00 1.72 -20.06
C ALA A 153 -17.21 0.83 -20.39
N LEU A 154 -16.96 -0.46 -20.65
CA LEU A 154 -18.02 -1.45 -20.87
C LEU A 154 -18.91 -1.57 -19.62
N VAL A 155 -18.28 -1.75 -18.45
CA VAL A 155 -19.00 -1.87 -17.17
C VAL A 155 -19.73 -0.58 -16.80
N ALA A 156 -19.12 0.58 -16.98
CA ALA A 156 -19.75 1.87 -16.70
C ALA A 156 -20.99 2.13 -17.58
N LYS A 157 -20.96 1.66 -18.83
CA LYS A 157 -22.05 1.86 -19.79
C LYS A 157 -23.17 0.83 -19.67
N HIS A 158 -22.85 -0.43 -19.40
CA HIS A 158 -23.79 -1.55 -19.47
C HIS A 158 -24.02 -2.25 -18.14
N GLY A 159 -23.42 -1.77 -17.05
CA GLY A 159 -23.46 -2.41 -15.72
C GLY A 159 -22.42 -3.52 -15.54
N ARG A 160 -22.26 -3.97 -14.30
CA ARG A 160 -21.29 -5.03 -13.95
C ARG A 160 -21.63 -6.39 -14.60
N ASP A 161 -22.91 -6.65 -14.84
CA ASP A 161 -23.37 -7.88 -15.51
C ASP A 161 -22.92 -7.97 -16.98
N SER A 162 -22.37 -6.90 -17.55
CA SER A 162 -21.79 -6.90 -18.90
C SER A 162 -20.47 -7.69 -19.01
N VAL A 163 -19.86 -8.02 -17.89
CA VAL A 163 -18.68 -8.86 -17.78
C VAL A 163 -18.95 -9.95 -16.74
N GLU A 164 -18.48 -11.16 -16.99
CA GLU A 164 -18.67 -12.27 -16.07
C GLU A 164 -18.06 -11.96 -14.69
N CYS A 165 -16.87 -11.34 -14.68
CA CYS A 165 -16.18 -10.97 -13.46
C CYS A 165 -15.15 -9.85 -13.72
N LEU A 166 -15.01 -8.93 -12.75
CA LEU A 166 -13.98 -7.89 -12.76
C LEU A 166 -12.71 -8.27 -11.99
N HIS A 167 -12.63 -9.49 -11.45
CA HIS A 167 -11.38 -9.89 -10.78
C HIS A 167 -10.29 -10.16 -11.81
N MET A 168 -9.06 -9.76 -11.46
CA MET A 168 -7.95 -9.70 -12.41
C MET A 168 -6.71 -10.41 -11.88
N ALA A 169 -5.98 -11.07 -12.78
CA ALA A 169 -4.65 -11.59 -12.49
C ALA A 169 -3.59 -10.69 -13.15
N PHE A 170 -2.76 -10.04 -12.34
CA PHE A 170 -1.64 -9.21 -12.77
C PHE A 170 -0.36 -10.03 -12.73
N THR A 171 0.17 -10.37 -13.91
CA THR A 171 1.34 -11.24 -14.03
C THR A 171 2.53 -10.51 -14.61
N GLY A 172 3.73 -10.74 -14.07
CA GLY A 172 4.97 -10.15 -14.55
C GLY A 172 6.06 -10.06 -13.49
N ALA A 173 7.27 -9.69 -13.91
CA ALA A 173 8.43 -9.56 -13.06
C ALA A 173 8.27 -8.50 -11.94
N PRO A 174 9.11 -8.51 -10.90
CA PRO A 174 9.10 -7.50 -9.85
C PRO A 174 9.39 -6.10 -10.40
N GLY A 175 8.72 -5.08 -9.84
CA GLY A 175 8.98 -3.69 -10.20
C GLY A 175 8.42 -3.24 -11.56
N THR A 176 7.56 -4.04 -12.22
CA THR A 176 6.92 -3.70 -13.49
C THR A 176 5.69 -2.81 -13.37
N GLY A 177 5.36 -2.33 -12.15
CA GLY A 177 4.28 -1.36 -11.95
C GLY A 177 2.92 -1.97 -11.62
N LYS A 178 2.80 -3.28 -11.31
CA LYS A 178 1.54 -3.96 -10.97
C LYS A 178 0.74 -3.24 -9.88
N THR A 179 1.36 -2.98 -8.74
CA THR A 179 0.71 -2.31 -7.60
C THR A 179 0.34 -0.87 -7.94
N GLU A 180 1.22 -0.13 -8.63
CA GLU A 180 0.94 1.24 -9.04
C GLU A 180 -0.25 1.32 -9.99
N LEU A 181 -0.32 0.42 -10.98
CA LEU A 181 -1.47 0.36 -11.90
C LEU A 181 -2.76 -0.01 -11.16
N ALA A 182 -2.72 -0.90 -10.17
CA ALA A 182 -3.88 -1.26 -9.36
C ALA A 182 -4.43 -0.06 -8.55
N HIS A 183 -3.55 0.77 -7.97
CA HIS A 183 -3.95 2.02 -7.31
C HIS A 183 -4.60 3.01 -8.29
N ARG A 184 -4.00 3.15 -9.48
CA ARG A 184 -4.56 4.03 -10.53
C ARG A 184 -5.88 3.52 -11.06
N LEU A 185 -6.02 2.20 -11.17
CA LEU A 185 -7.28 1.57 -11.58
C LEU A 185 -8.40 1.87 -10.60
N LEU A 186 -8.15 1.85 -9.29
CA LEU A 186 -9.17 2.22 -8.31
C LEU A 186 -9.70 3.63 -8.56
N ALA A 187 -8.83 4.63 -8.71
CA ALA A 187 -9.24 6.00 -8.99
C ALA A 187 -10.01 6.13 -10.30
N HIS A 188 -9.65 5.33 -11.31
CA HIS A 188 -10.36 5.27 -12.59
C HIS A 188 -11.76 4.64 -12.44
N LEU A 189 -11.89 3.54 -11.70
CA LEU A 189 -13.18 2.88 -11.44
C LEU A 189 -14.11 3.74 -10.57
N ASP A 190 -13.55 4.44 -9.56
CA ASP A 190 -14.29 5.40 -8.74
C ASP A 190 -14.86 6.54 -9.59
N ALA A 191 -14.06 7.10 -10.51
CA ALA A 191 -14.47 8.17 -11.41
C ALA A 191 -15.58 7.73 -12.39
N LEU A 192 -15.64 6.44 -12.72
CA LEU A 192 -16.67 5.83 -13.56
C LEU A 192 -17.90 5.35 -12.78
N GLY A 193 -17.90 5.43 -11.46
CA GLY A 193 -18.99 4.92 -10.61
C GLY A 193 -19.08 3.39 -10.58
N VAL A 194 -18.01 2.69 -10.91
CA VAL A 194 -17.93 1.21 -10.89
C VAL A 194 -17.66 0.69 -9.47
N THR A 195 -16.96 1.47 -8.67
CA THR A 195 -16.74 1.27 -7.23
C THR A 195 -17.60 2.25 -6.44
N ASP A 196 -17.63 2.13 -5.12
CA ASP A 196 -18.49 2.99 -4.27
C ASP A 196 -17.95 4.42 -4.05
N GLY A 197 -16.83 4.77 -4.68
CA GLY A 197 -16.21 6.09 -4.59
C GLY A 197 -15.48 6.36 -3.27
N THR A 198 -15.45 5.39 -2.34
CA THR A 198 -14.70 5.52 -1.08
C THR A 198 -13.20 5.40 -1.31
N GLY A 199 -12.78 4.88 -2.48
CA GLY A 199 -11.39 4.62 -2.86
C GLY A 199 -10.73 3.59 -1.96
N THR A 200 -11.48 2.62 -1.48
CA THR A 200 -10.97 1.54 -0.62
C THR A 200 -9.97 0.67 -1.39
N PHE A 201 -8.73 0.62 -0.91
CA PHE A 201 -7.67 -0.24 -1.46
C PHE A 201 -7.05 -1.04 -0.32
N VAL A 202 -7.30 -2.34 -0.32
CA VAL A 202 -6.72 -3.25 0.67
C VAL A 202 -5.61 -4.05 0.01
N LYS A 203 -4.37 -3.83 0.45
CA LYS A 203 -3.24 -4.67 0.05
C LYS A 203 -3.09 -5.80 1.08
N ALA A 204 -3.00 -7.03 0.59
CA ALA A 204 -2.81 -8.24 1.39
C ALA A 204 -1.73 -9.13 0.79
N THR A 205 -1.19 -10.01 1.62
CA THR A 205 -0.29 -11.12 1.27
C THR A 205 -0.89 -12.43 1.78
N ALA A 206 -0.31 -13.59 1.47
CA ALA A 206 -0.75 -14.86 2.05
C ALA A 206 -0.78 -14.82 3.58
N ALA A 207 0.23 -14.23 4.21
CA ALA A 207 0.32 -14.10 5.66
C ALA A 207 -0.80 -13.26 6.29
N ASP A 208 -1.44 -12.38 5.53
CA ASP A 208 -2.59 -11.59 5.99
C ASP A 208 -3.89 -12.40 5.95
N LEU A 209 -3.96 -13.40 5.09
CA LEU A 209 -5.12 -14.28 4.88
C LEU A 209 -5.08 -15.50 5.81
N GLU A 210 -3.91 -16.08 5.99
CA GLU A 210 -3.70 -17.27 6.82
C GLU A 210 -3.66 -16.93 8.32
N ALA A 211 -4.18 -17.80 9.17
CA ALA A 211 -4.09 -17.67 10.61
C ALA A 211 -3.13 -18.72 11.21
N PRO A 212 -2.54 -18.46 12.39
CA PRO A 212 -1.57 -19.37 13.00
C PRO A 212 -2.18 -20.63 13.62
N TYR A 213 -3.53 -20.71 13.71
CA TYR A 213 -4.23 -21.86 14.31
C TYR A 213 -5.31 -22.39 13.40
N LEU A 214 -5.51 -23.73 13.43
CA LEU A 214 -6.52 -24.45 12.66
C LEU A 214 -7.92 -23.86 12.86
N GLY A 215 -8.68 -23.70 11.77
CA GLY A 215 -10.05 -23.21 11.78
C GLY A 215 -10.21 -21.69 11.93
N GLN A 216 -9.11 -20.92 12.08
CA GLN A 216 -9.17 -19.46 12.18
C GLN A 216 -8.93 -18.76 10.84
N THR A 217 -8.32 -19.45 9.89
CA THR A 217 -8.03 -18.93 8.54
C THR A 217 -9.29 -18.42 7.82
N PRO A 218 -10.43 -19.15 7.80
CA PRO A 218 -11.62 -18.65 7.12
C PRO A 218 -12.14 -17.32 7.69
N GLY A 219 -12.15 -17.16 9.02
CA GLY A 219 -12.55 -15.92 9.66
C GLY A 219 -11.62 -14.75 9.33
N ARG A 220 -10.31 -15.00 9.29
CA ARG A 220 -9.31 -13.98 8.94
C ARG A 220 -9.41 -13.58 7.48
N THR A 221 -9.53 -14.55 6.57
CA THR A 221 -9.71 -14.30 5.13
C THR A 221 -10.97 -13.48 4.87
N ARG A 222 -12.10 -13.85 5.48
CA ARG A 222 -13.36 -13.08 5.38
C ARG A 222 -13.17 -11.62 5.83
N ALA A 223 -12.56 -11.41 6.98
CA ALA A 223 -12.31 -10.05 7.50
C ALA A 223 -11.44 -9.21 6.56
N VAL A 224 -10.46 -9.81 5.85
CA VAL A 224 -9.66 -9.11 4.84
C VAL A 224 -10.49 -8.74 3.62
N VAL A 225 -11.31 -9.66 3.11
CA VAL A 225 -12.19 -9.44 1.95
C VAL A 225 -13.25 -8.38 2.27
N GLU A 226 -13.92 -8.48 3.41
CA GLU A 226 -14.95 -7.54 3.87
C GLU A 226 -14.41 -6.09 3.94
N ARG A 227 -13.16 -5.90 4.38
CA ARG A 227 -12.53 -4.57 4.39
C ARG A 227 -12.35 -3.97 3.00
N ALA A 228 -12.28 -4.80 1.96
CA ALA A 228 -12.06 -4.35 0.59
C ALA A 228 -13.36 -4.17 -0.20
N VAL A 229 -14.52 -4.57 0.36
CA VAL A 229 -15.81 -4.42 -0.30
C VAL A 229 -16.07 -2.95 -0.61
N GLY A 230 -16.53 -2.66 -1.81
CA GLY A 230 -16.72 -1.31 -2.36
C GLY A 230 -15.52 -0.78 -3.13
N GLY A 231 -14.38 -1.48 -3.11
CA GLY A 231 -13.13 -1.05 -3.73
C GLY A 231 -12.31 -2.17 -4.35
N ILE A 232 -11.01 -2.16 -4.08
CA ILE A 232 -10.06 -3.15 -4.60
C ILE A 232 -9.38 -3.92 -3.45
N LEU A 233 -9.40 -5.26 -3.56
CA LEU A 233 -8.50 -6.16 -2.81
C LEU A 233 -7.32 -6.52 -3.72
N PHE A 234 -6.11 -6.14 -3.33
CA PHE A 234 -4.88 -6.47 -4.04
C PHE A 234 -4.07 -7.49 -3.23
N ILE A 235 -3.99 -8.72 -3.73
CA ILE A 235 -3.23 -9.80 -3.09
C ILE A 235 -1.89 -9.93 -3.81
N ASP A 236 -0.83 -9.47 -3.14
CA ASP A 236 0.54 -9.55 -3.68
C ASP A 236 1.14 -10.94 -3.40
N GLU A 237 1.92 -11.45 -4.35
CA GLU A 237 2.55 -12.76 -4.25
C GLU A 237 1.55 -13.88 -3.88
N ALA A 238 0.35 -13.85 -4.50
CA ALA A 238 -0.77 -14.75 -4.18
C ALA A 238 -0.40 -16.25 -4.25
N TYR A 239 0.62 -16.61 -5.02
CA TYR A 239 1.14 -17.97 -5.10
C TYR A 239 1.68 -18.49 -3.76
N SER A 240 2.04 -17.62 -2.82
CA SER A 240 2.52 -18.00 -1.49
C SER A 240 1.48 -18.80 -0.71
N LEU A 241 0.18 -18.65 -1.02
CA LEU A 241 -0.90 -19.47 -0.48
C LEU A 241 -0.71 -20.97 -0.77
N LEU A 242 -0.01 -21.32 -1.86
CA LEU A 242 0.31 -22.72 -2.15
C LEU A 242 1.29 -23.33 -1.15
N SER A 243 2.09 -22.53 -0.49
CA SER A 243 3.10 -22.96 0.49
C SER A 243 2.53 -23.10 1.90
N GLY A 244 1.33 -22.55 2.15
CA GLY A 244 0.64 -22.58 3.46
C GLY A 244 0.00 -23.93 3.82
N GLY A 245 0.11 -24.96 2.98
CA GLY A 245 -0.50 -26.28 3.22
C GLY A 245 -2.02 -26.18 3.39
N ASP A 246 -2.54 -26.79 4.46
CA ASP A 246 -3.99 -26.78 4.76
C ASP A 246 -4.52 -25.37 5.04
N TYR A 247 -3.73 -24.50 5.68
CA TYR A 247 -4.12 -23.10 5.93
C TYR A 247 -4.25 -22.30 4.64
N GLY A 248 -3.31 -22.48 3.71
CA GLY A 248 -3.39 -21.87 2.39
C GLY A 248 -4.60 -22.34 1.60
N GLN A 249 -4.94 -23.65 1.70
CA GLN A 249 -6.13 -24.20 1.06
C GLN A 249 -7.42 -23.63 1.67
N GLU A 250 -7.53 -23.56 3.00
CA GLU A 250 -8.66 -22.91 3.69
C GLU A 250 -8.83 -21.45 3.28
N ALA A 251 -7.71 -20.71 3.14
CA ALA A 251 -7.73 -19.33 2.68
C ALA A 251 -8.24 -19.22 1.24
N ILE A 252 -7.76 -20.08 0.33
CA ILE A 252 -8.18 -20.10 -1.07
C ILE A 252 -9.68 -20.42 -1.17
N ASP A 253 -10.17 -21.44 -0.47
CA ASP A 253 -11.57 -21.87 -0.52
C ASP A 253 -12.50 -20.76 0.00
N THR A 254 -12.12 -20.12 1.11
CA THR A 254 -12.85 -18.98 1.65
C THR A 254 -12.81 -17.77 0.70
N LEU A 255 -11.66 -17.52 0.07
CA LEU A 255 -11.53 -16.44 -0.91
C LEU A 255 -12.46 -16.67 -2.11
N VAL A 256 -12.51 -17.91 -2.63
CA VAL A 256 -13.40 -18.31 -3.74
C VAL A 256 -14.88 -18.07 -3.38
N GLU A 257 -15.30 -18.43 -2.16
CA GLU A 257 -16.66 -18.19 -1.65
C GLU A 257 -16.98 -16.70 -1.59
N MET A 258 -16.10 -15.92 -0.97
CA MET A 258 -16.29 -14.47 -0.77
C MET A 258 -16.26 -13.67 -2.06
N LEU A 259 -15.38 -14.03 -3.00
CA LEU A 259 -15.30 -13.38 -4.31
C LEU A 259 -16.57 -13.59 -5.14
N GLU A 260 -17.24 -14.71 -4.99
CA GLU A 260 -18.55 -14.93 -5.61
C GLU A 260 -19.64 -14.12 -4.92
N ALA A 261 -19.67 -14.13 -3.59
CA ALA A 261 -20.69 -13.42 -2.82
C ALA A 261 -20.64 -11.89 -3.00
N GLU A 262 -19.44 -11.34 -3.12
CA GLU A 262 -19.20 -9.89 -3.22
C GLU A 262 -18.80 -9.44 -4.65
N ARG A 263 -19.01 -10.27 -5.66
CA ARG A 263 -18.57 -10.03 -7.05
C ARG A 263 -19.00 -8.67 -7.62
N ASP A 264 -20.17 -8.18 -7.20
CA ASP A 264 -20.76 -6.92 -7.68
C ASP A 264 -20.24 -5.68 -6.95
N LYS A 265 -19.55 -5.87 -5.82
CA LYS A 265 -19.08 -4.76 -4.95
C LYS A 265 -17.57 -4.72 -4.78
N LEU A 266 -16.86 -5.76 -5.23
CA LEU A 266 -15.44 -5.92 -5.01
C LEU A 266 -14.71 -6.18 -6.34
N VAL A 267 -13.54 -5.59 -6.50
CA VAL A 267 -12.57 -5.98 -7.52
C VAL A 267 -11.38 -6.62 -6.82
N CYS A 268 -11.16 -7.91 -7.04
CA CYS A 268 -9.98 -8.58 -6.52
C CYS A 268 -8.89 -8.66 -7.60
N ILE A 269 -7.67 -8.30 -7.23
CA ILE A 269 -6.49 -8.40 -8.09
C ILE A 269 -5.48 -9.30 -7.39
N ILE A 270 -5.14 -10.42 -8.01
CA ILE A 270 -4.00 -11.23 -7.56
C ILE A 270 -2.78 -10.89 -8.40
N ALA A 271 -1.62 -10.80 -7.76
CA ALA A 271 -0.37 -10.45 -8.44
C ALA A 271 0.72 -11.49 -8.16
N GLY A 272 1.55 -11.74 -9.17
CA GLY A 272 2.68 -12.67 -9.05
C GLY A 272 3.40 -12.90 -10.38
N TYR A 273 4.30 -13.88 -10.38
CA TYR A 273 4.94 -14.35 -11.62
C TYR A 273 3.95 -15.14 -12.47
N PRO A 274 4.06 -15.10 -13.82
CA PRO A 274 3.12 -15.78 -14.69
C PRO A 274 2.98 -17.27 -14.38
N GLU A 275 4.11 -17.97 -14.22
CA GLU A 275 4.15 -19.41 -13.93
C GLU A 275 3.53 -19.75 -12.57
N ASP A 276 3.77 -18.94 -11.56
CA ASP A 276 3.29 -19.18 -10.21
C ASP A 276 1.79 -18.91 -10.09
N ILE A 277 1.27 -17.89 -10.75
CA ILE A 277 -0.18 -17.64 -10.85
C ILE A 277 -0.86 -18.76 -11.64
N GLU A 278 -0.24 -19.28 -12.70
CA GLU A 278 -0.82 -20.42 -13.43
C GLU A 278 -0.82 -21.70 -12.57
N ARG A 279 0.22 -21.96 -11.76
CA ARG A 279 0.23 -23.07 -10.78
C ARG A 279 -0.90 -22.90 -9.75
N LEU A 280 -1.14 -21.69 -9.26
CA LEU A 280 -2.25 -21.40 -8.34
C LEU A 280 -3.59 -21.75 -8.97
N PHE A 281 -3.81 -21.36 -10.22
CA PHE A 281 -5.03 -21.65 -10.97
C PHE A 281 -5.20 -23.13 -11.31
N GLN A 282 -4.12 -23.85 -11.59
CA GLN A 282 -4.16 -25.30 -11.82
C GLN A 282 -4.58 -26.07 -10.57
N ARG A 283 -4.17 -25.57 -9.38
CA ARG A 283 -4.50 -26.22 -8.12
C ARG A 283 -5.94 -25.97 -7.67
N ASN A 284 -6.53 -24.85 -8.07
CA ASN A 284 -7.92 -24.53 -7.73
C ASN A 284 -8.68 -23.96 -8.95
N SER A 285 -9.49 -24.82 -9.57
CA SER A 285 -10.31 -24.46 -10.74
C SER A 285 -11.39 -23.42 -10.41
N GLY A 286 -11.90 -23.42 -9.17
CA GLY A 286 -12.85 -22.43 -8.69
C GLY A 286 -12.26 -21.03 -8.66
N LEU A 287 -11.01 -20.91 -8.21
CA LEU A 287 -10.28 -19.64 -8.25
C LEU A 287 -10.04 -19.20 -9.70
N ARG A 288 -9.60 -20.11 -10.58
CA ARG A 288 -9.37 -19.82 -12.01
C ARG A 288 -10.60 -19.23 -12.69
N GLY A 289 -11.79 -19.77 -12.42
CA GLY A 289 -13.05 -19.32 -13.01
C GLY A 289 -13.42 -17.88 -12.60
N ARG A 290 -12.94 -17.39 -11.46
CA ARG A 290 -13.25 -16.05 -10.97
C ARG A 290 -12.30 -14.95 -11.46
N PHE A 291 -11.14 -15.32 -12.03
CA PHE A 291 -10.15 -14.38 -12.56
C PHE A 291 -10.13 -14.41 -14.09
N GLY A 292 -11.21 -13.90 -14.72
CA GLY A 292 -11.37 -13.88 -16.17
C GLY A 292 -10.45 -12.93 -16.91
N LEU A 293 -10.01 -11.85 -16.24
CA LEU A 293 -9.15 -10.82 -16.83
C LEU A 293 -7.69 -11.06 -16.45
N ARG A 294 -6.83 -11.26 -17.46
CA ARG A 294 -5.38 -11.43 -17.29
C ARG A 294 -4.66 -10.23 -17.86
N VAL A 295 -3.84 -9.59 -17.05
CA VAL A 295 -3.05 -8.41 -17.41
C VAL A 295 -1.59 -8.75 -17.22
N THR A 296 -0.86 -8.88 -18.33
CA THR A 296 0.57 -9.19 -18.32
C THR A 296 1.39 -7.90 -18.34
N PHE A 297 2.42 -7.89 -17.52
CA PHE A 297 3.35 -6.77 -17.37
C PHE A 297 4.72 -7.22 -17.89
N ASP A 298 5.11 -6.66 -19.01
CA ASP A 298 6.43 -6.85 -19.58
C ASP A 298 7.47 -6.02 -18.82
N ASP A 299 8.74 -6.37 -18.98
CA ASP A 299 9.85 -5.58 -18.47
C ASP A 299 9.89 -4.21 -19.16
N TYR A 300 10.19 -3.18 -18.39
CA TYR A 300 10.38 -1.83 -18.92
C TYR A 300 11.55 -1.78 -19.93
N THR A 301 11.37 -1.02 -20.97
CA THR A 301 12.46 -0.63 -21.88
C THR A 301 13.47 0.26 -21.15
N THR A 302 14.67 0.39 -21.69
CA THR A 302 15.70 1.30 -21.13
C THR A 302 15.20 2.74 -21.11
N ASP A 303 14.48 3.18 -22.14
CA ASP A 303 13.87 4.52 -22.19
C ASP A 303 12.84 4.73 -21.08
N GLU A 304 11.98 3.74 -20.85
CA GLU A 304 11.01 3.81 -19.77
C GLU A 304 11.69 3.84 -18.39
N LEU A 305 12.74 3.03 -18.18
CA LEU A 305 13.53 3.04 -16.96
C LEU A 305 14.25 4.38 -16.73
N THR A 306 14.74 5.01 -17.79
CA THR A 306 15.33 6.36 -17.73
C THR A 306 14.30 7.37 -17.24
N ARG A 307 13.09 7.35 -17.82
CA ARG A 307 11.98 8.21 -17.38
C ARG A 307 11.53 7.92 -15.96
N VAL A 308 11.57 6.64 -15.52
CA VAL A 308 11.30 6.24 -14.13
C VAL A 308 12.36 6.81 -13.19
N PHE A 309 13.63 6.75 -13.57
CA PHE A 309 14.73 7.36 -12.80
C PHE A 309 14.53 8.87 -12.65
N ASP A 310 14.24 9.57 -13.75
CA ASP A 310 13.96 11.01 -13.74
C ASP A 310 12.74 11.38 -12.89
N LEU A 311 11.73 10.51 -12.85
CA LEU A 311 10.58 10.68 -11.97
C LEU A 311 11.00 10.61 -10.50
N PHE A 312 11.84 9.64 -10.12
CA PHE A 312 12.36 9.55 -8.75
C PHE A 312 13.23 10.75 -8.41
N ALA A 313 14.12 11.17 -9.31
CA ALA A 313 14.96 12.36 -9.11
C ALA A 313 14.09 13.60 -8.81
N ARG A 314 13.12 13.88 -9.66
CA ARG A 314 12.21 15.03 -9.48
C ARG A 314 11.41 14.95 -8.17
N HIS A 315 10.88 13.76 -7.81
CA HIS A 315 10.13 13.59 -6.56
C HIS A 315 10.97 13.84 -5.31
N HIS A 316 12.28 13.65 -5.40
CA HIS A 316 13.21 13.87 -4.29
C HIS A 316 13.98 15.18 -4.39
N GLY A 317 13.56 16.08 -5.31
CA GLY A 317 14.17 17.40 -5.46
C GLY A 317 15.53 17.39 -6.16
N PHE A 318 15.91 16.30 -6.83
CA PHE A 318 17.12 16.22 -7.64
C PHE A 318 16.84 16.54 -9.09
N ALA A 319 17.79 17.19 -9.75
CA ALA A 319 17.90 17.26 -11.20
C ALA A 319 18.93 16.24 -11.70
N VAL A 320 18.77 15.80 -12.94
CA VAL A 320 19.77 14.99 -13.65
C VAL A 320 20.40 15.89 -14.70
N ASP A 321 21.72 15.94 -14.73
CA ASP A 321 22.46 16.70 -15.74
C ASP A 321 22.13 16.12 -17.14
N PRO A 322 21.78 16.95 -18.13
CA PRO A 322 21.54 16.47 -19.49
C PRO A 322 22.70 15.62 -20.05
N ASP A 323 23.93 15.96 -19.74
CA ASP A 323 25.12 15.22 -20.19
C ASP A 323 25.29 13.86 -19.47
N ALA A 324 24.60 13.67 -18.33
CA ALA A 324 24.62 12.41 -17.59
C ALA A 324 23.65 11.36 -18.15
N HIS A 325 22.70 11.72 -19.03
CA HIS A 325 21.71 10.78 -19.55
C HIS A 325 22.32 9.63 -20.35
N ALA A 326 23.38 9.87 -21.11
CA ALA A 326 24.08 8.80 -21.83
C ALA A 326 24.67 7.76 -20.85
N GLU A 327 25.22 8.22 -19.73
CA GLU A 327 25.74 7.35 -18.68
C GLU A 327 24.61 6.62 -17.95
N LEU A 328 23.48 7.28 -17.67
CA LEU A 328 22.30 6.66 -17.08
C LEU A 328 21.78 5.50 -17.95
N VAL A 329 21.64 5.71 -19.25
CA VAL A 329 21.24 4.66 -20.21
C VAL A 329 22.22 3.49 -20.15
N ARG A 330 23.53 3.75 -20.19
CA ARG A 330 24.56 2.71 -20.09
C ARG A 330 24.46 1.90 -18.79
N CYS A 331 24.27 2.58 -17.66
CA CYS A 331 24.09 1.91 -16.36
C CYS A 331 22.85 1.03 -16.36
N LEU A 332 21.71 1.54 -16.83
CA LEU A 332 20.45 0.81 -16.87
C LEU A 332 20.51 -0.41 -17.80
N GLU A 333 21.15 -0.29 -18.97
CA GLU A 333 21.37 -1.43 -19.88
C GLU A 333 22.23 -2.50 -19.23
N GLY A 334 23.31 -2.10 -18.55
CA GLY A 334 24.15 -3.03 -17.80
C GLY A 334 23.39 -3.75 -16.68
N LEU A 335 22.50 -3.04 -15.96
CA LEU A 335 21.70 -3.61 -14.89
C LEU A 335 20.61 -4.55 -15.42
N ARG A 336 20.02 -4.30 -16.58
CA ARG A 336 19.02 -5.18 -17.20
C ARG A 336 19.54 -6.59 -17.45
N ASN A 337 20.82 -6.75 -17.69
CA ASN A 337 21.46 -8.04 -17.94
C ASN A 337 21.83 -8.80 -16.64
N LYS A 338 21.56 -8.22 -15.47
CA LYS A 338 21.87 -8.86 -14.20
C LYS A 338 20.71 -9.75 -13.74
N ARG A 339 21.05 -10.83 -13.02
CA ARG A 339 20.08 -11.84 -12.54
C ARG A 339 19.06 -11.27 -11.55
N ASP A 340 19.45 -10.26 -10.80
CA ASP A 340 18.61 -9.60 -9.78
C ASP A 340 17.90 -8.34 -10.30
N PHE A 341 17.83 -8.18 -11.62
CA PHE A 341 17.11 -7.09 -12.24
C PHE A 341 15.64 -7.10 -11.83
N ALA A 342 15.14 -5.96 -11.40
CA ALA A 342 13.79 -5.79 -10.88
C ALA A 342 13.14 -4.47 -11.36
N ASN A 343 13.33 -4.15 -12.62
CA ASN A 343 12.66 -3.05 -13.31
C ASN A 343 12.75 -1.70 -12.55
N ALA A 344 11.62 -1.06 -12.27
CA ALA A 344 11.57 0.22 -11.55
C ALA A 344 12.23 0.16 -10.15
N ARG A 345 12.26 -1.01 -9.48
CA ARG A 345 12.97 -1.17 -8.21
C ARG A 345 14.49 -1.04 -8.42
N THR A 346 15.02 -1.56 -9.54
CA THR A 346 16.43 -1.40 -9.90
C THR A 346 16.75 0.05 -10.26
N ALA A 347 15.90 0.72 -11.04
CA ALA A 347 16.05 2.15 -11.32
C ALA A 347 16.02 3.00 -10.05
N ARG A 348 15.15 2.64 -9.08
CA ARG A 348 15.10 3.29 -7.77
C ARG A 348 16.39 3.09 -6.97
N ARG A 349 16.90 1.86 -6.89
CA ARG A 349 18.19 1.60 -6.22
C ARG A 349 19.33 2.40 -6.83
N LEU A 350 19.40 2.47 -8.17
CA LEU A 350 20.40 3.28 -8.86
C LEU A 350 20.26 4.78 -8.51
N PHE A 351 19.02 5.29 -8.47
CA PHE A 351 18.76 6.67 -8.06
C PHE A 351 19.23 6.91 -6.62
N ASP A 352 18.83 6.06 -5.67
CA ASP A 352 19.17 6.24 -4.25
C ASP A 352 20.71 6.26 -4.05
N ARG A 353 21.46 5.43 -4.79
CA ARG A 353 22.92 5.42 -4.75
C ARG A 353 23.53 6.65 -5.42
N ALA A 354 23.03 7.04 -6.60
CA ALA A 354 23.51 8.24 -7.30
C ALA A 354 23.25 9.52 -6.50
N ALA A 355 22.12 9.59 -5.80
CA ALA A 355 21.80 10.70 -4.91
C ALA A 355 22.75 10.78 -3.69
N MET A 356 23.15 9.63 -3.13
CA MET A 356 24.18 9.57 -2.07
C MET A 356 25.53 10.07 -2.58
N GLU A 357 25.99 9.60 -3.74
CA GLU A 357 27.26 10.06 -4.34
C GLU A 357 27.24 11.57 -4.66
N CYS A 358 26.12 12.05 -5.21
CA CYS A 358 25.91 13.48 -5.44
C CYS A 358 26.01 14.29 -4.15
N ALA A 359 25.36 13.86 -3.08
CA ALA A 359 25.40 14.54 -1.77
C ALA A 359 26.81 14.52 -1.16
N MET A 360 27.60 13.47 -1.39
CA MET A 360 29.00 13.43 -0.95
C MET A 360 29.91 14.34 -1.78
N ARG A 361 29.57 14.60 -3.04
CA ARG A 361 30.37 15.41 -3.96
C ARG A 361 30.10 16.91 -3.78
N CYS A 362 28.84 17.31 -3.60
CA CYS A 362 28.46 18.72 -3.50
C CYS A 362 27.07 18.90 -2.87
N ASP A 363 26.79 20.13 -2.39
CA ASP A 363 25.51 20.50 -1.81
C ASP A 363 24.39 20.72 -2.84
N ARG A 364 24.73 20.82 -4.12
CA ARG A 364 23.75 21.03 -5.19
C ARG A 364 23.10 19.70 -5.57
N PRO A 365 21.76 19.59 -5.55
CA PRO A 365 21.06 18.34 -5.90
C PRO A 365 21.00 18.12 -7.42
N LEU A 366 22.16 18.00 -8.05
CA LEU A 366 22.34 17.76 -9.48
C LEU A 366 23.18 16.48 -9.67
N ILE A 367 22.52 15.42 -10.12
CA ILE A 367 23.17 14.13 -10.41
C ILE A 367 23.94 14.25 -11.73
N GLU A 368 25.24 14.01 -11.68
CA GLU A 368 26.16 14.02 -12.82
C GLU A 368 26.59 12.60 -13.22
N ALA A 369 27.25 12.46 -14.36
CA ALA A 369 27.72 11.17 -14.86
C ALA A 369 28.72 10.48 -13.93
N CYS A 370 29.50 11.23 -13.14
CA CYS A 370 30.42 10.67 -12.15
C CYS A 370 29.65 9.98 -10.99
N ASP A 371 28.54 10.56 -10.55
CA ASP A 371 27.71 10.00 -9.48
C ASP A 371 27.07 8.68 -9.93
N LEU A 372 26.59 8.61 -11.18
CA LEU A 372 26.02 7.40 -11.77
C LEU A 372 27.08 6.28 -11.90
N ARG A 373 28.30 6.63 -12.35
CA ARG A 373 29.41 5.67 -12.43
C ARG A 373 29.81 5.12 -11.06
N ALA A 374 29.86 5.99 -10.05
CA ALA A 374 30.17 5.59 -8.68
C ALA A 374 29.07 4.67 -8.12
N ALA A 375 27.82 5.06 -8.29
CA ALA A 375 26.65 4.26 -7.90
C ALA A 375 26.63 2.88 -8.56
N TYR A 376 26.87 2.80 -9.86
CA TYR A 376 26.87 1.54 -10.62
C TYR A 376 27.94 0.55 -10.16
N LYS A 377 29.09 1.04 -9.65
CA LYS A 377 30.18 0.20 -9.12
C LYS A 377 29.89 -0.39 -7.75
N GLN A 378 28.83 0.03 -7.07
CA GLN A 378 28.52 -0.53 -5.74
C GLN A 378 28.09 -2.01 -5.86
N PRO A 379 28.45 -2.86 -4.88
CA PRO A 379 28.24 -4.31 -4.95
C PRO A 379 26.79 -4.74 -5.14
N ASP A 380 25.86 -3.99 -4.54
CA ASP A 380 24.42 -4.25 -4.58
C ASP A 380 23.76 -3.84 -5.92
N LEU A 381 24.50 -3.19 -6.82
CA LEU A 381 24.07 -2.82 -8.17
C LEU A 381 24.87 -3.48 -9.29
N GLY A 382 25.88 -4.29 -8.96
CA GLY A 382 26.63 -5.02 -9.97
C GLY A 382 28.14 -4.74 -10.00
N GLY A 383 28.65 -4.05 -8.99
CA GLY A 383 30.08 -3.68 -8.90
C GLY A 383 31.05 -4.80 -8.52
N ALA A 384 30.65 -6.06 -8.61
CA ALA A 384 31.55 -7.17 -8.41
C ALA A 384 31.41 -8.20 -9.54
N ASP A 385 32.09 -7.99 -10.64
CA ASP A 385 32.58 -9.11 -11.41
C ASP A 385 33.61 -9.84 -10.53
N GLY A 386 33.18 -10.93 -9.90
CA GLY A 386 34.05 -12.03 -9.48
C GLY A 386 35.00 -11.76 -8.31
N GLN A 387 34.55 -11.38 -7.14
CA GLN A 387 35.22 -11.81 -5.91
C GLN A 387 34.24 -12.61 -5.03
N ARG A 388 34.44 -13.93 -5.04
CA ARG A 388 33.86 -14.87 -4.09
C ARG A 388 34.07 -14.29 -2.70
N ALA A 389 32.97 -14.17 -1.93
CA ALA A 389 33.07 -13.96 -0.50
C ALA A 389 34.04 -15.00 0.08
N VAL A 390 35.13 -14.53 0.61
CA VAL A 390 36.06 -15.36 1.40
C VAL A 390 35.26 -15.76 2.64
N GLY A 391 34.92 -17.04 2.74
CA GLY A 391 34.31 -17.63 3.92
C GLY A 391 35.20 -17.37 5.11
N PHE A 392 34.61 -16.88 6.18
CA PHE A 392 35.21 -17.02 7.50
C PHE A 392 35.23 -18.50 7.84
N ALA A 393 36.41 -19.11 7.74
CA ALA A 393 36.74 -20.35 8.40
C ALA A 393 37.39 -19.99 9.73
N GLY A 394 36.81 -20.47 10.83
CA GLY A 394 37.32 -20.30 12.17
C GLY A 394 36.24 -20.65 13.18
#